data_099dfbc858580f76367ea71d94bc36c2
#
_entry.id   099dfbc858580f76367ea71d94bc36c2
#
_cell.length_a   1.000
_cell.length_b   1.000
_cell.length_c   1.000
_cell.angle_alpha   90.00
_cell.angle_beta   90.00
_cell.angle_gamma   90.00
#
_symmetry.space_group_name_H-M   'P 1'
#
loop_
_entity.id
_entity.type
_entity.pdbx_description
1 polymer ?
#
loop_
_entity_poly.entity_id
_entity_poly.type
_entity_poly.pdbx_seq_one_letter_code
_entity_poly.pdbx_strand_id
1 'polypeptide(L)' 'MLEYCKVILESVSFDHALFLKELRKASTRLHKPEAEELMIWCIARYNYP' A
#
# COMPACT_ATOMS: atom_id res chain seq x y z
N MET A 1 -12.31 0.83 1.89
CA MET A 1 -11.27 1.31 0.95
C MET A 1 -9.88 0.82 1.31
N LEU A 2 -9.53 0.86 2.59
CA LEU A 2 -8.24 0.39 3.04
C LEU A 2 -8.03 -1.10 2.78
N GLU A 3 -9.03 -1.92 3.06
CA GLU A 3 -8.95 -3.35 2.82
C GLU A 3 -8.74 -3.66 1.34
N TYR A 4 -9.43 -2.91 0.50
CA TYR A 4 -9.30 -3.08 -0.95
C TYR A 4 -7.88 -2.77 -1.40
N CYS A 5 -7.30 -1.70 -0.87
CA CYS A 5 -5.93 -1.34 -1.20
C CYS A 5 -4.94 -2.42 -0.77
N LYS A 6 -5.18 -3.02 0.40
CA LYS A 6 -4.30 -4.10 0.87
C LYS A 6 -4.36 -5.31 -0.06
N VAL A 7 -5.55 -5.65 -0.55
CA VAL A 7 -5.70 -6.77 -1.48
C VAL A 7 -4.92 -6.50 -2.76
N ILE A 8 -5.05 -5.29 -3.31
CA ILE A 8 -4.33 -4.94 -4.53
C ILE A 8 -2.83 -5.00 -4.32
N LEU A 9 -2.36 -4.45 -3.20
CA LEU A 9 -0.92 -4.45 -2.92
C LEU A 9 -0.38 -5.86 -2.75
N GLU A 10 -1.15 -6.73 -2.12
CA GLU A 10 -0.71 -8.11 -1.99
C GLU A 10 -0.59 -8.80 -3.34
N SER A 11 -1.51 -8.51 -4.25
CA SER A 11 -1.48 -9.16 -5.56
C SER A 11 -0.33 -8.66 -6.44
N VAL A 12 0.24 -7.48 -6.16
CA VAL A 12 1.38 -6.96 -6.92
C VAL A 12 2.67 -6.99 -6.11
N SER A 13 2.68 -7.66 -4.98
CA SER A 13 3.85 -7.68 -4.10
C SER A 13 5.04 -8.41 -4.72
N PHE A 14 4.82 -9.21 -5.75
CA PHE A 14 5.89 -9.90 -6.45
C PHE A 14 6.75 -8.95 -7.28
N ASP A 15 6.26 -7.76 -7.58
CA ASP A 15 6.94 -6.78 -8.41
C ASP A 15 7.08 -5.48 -7.61
N HIS A 16 8.30 -5.20 -7.17
CA HIS A 16 8.55 -4.04 -6.30
C HIS A 16 8.16 -2.72 -6.97
N ALA A 17 8.49 -2.56 -8.24
CA ALA A 17 8.17 -1.33 -8.96
C ALA A 17 6.65 -1.14 -9.07
N LEU A 18 5.96 -2.21 -9.40
CA LEU A 18 4.51 -2.16 -9.51
C LEU A 18 3.87 -1.93 -8.15
N PHE A 19 4.42 -2.55 -7.10
CA PHE A 19 3.93 -2.38 -5.75
C PHE A 19 4.01 -0.90 -5.34
N LEU A 20 5.14 -0.26 -5.58
CA LEU A 20 5.32 1.15 -5.23
C LEU A 20 4.37 2.05 -6.01
N LYS A 21 4.15 1.72 -7.28
CA LYS A 21 3.23 2.49 -8.11
C LYS A 21 1.81 2.42 -7.55
N GLU A 22 1.36 1.22 -7.21
CA GLU A 22 0.02 1.06 -6.66
C GLU A 22 -0.10 1.66 -5.27
N LEU A 23 0.96 1.58 -4.48
CA LEU A 23 0.97 2.20 -3.16
C LEU A 23 0.81 3.72 -3.27
N ARG A 24 1.50 4.33 -4.22
CA ARG A 24 1.38 5.76 -4.44
C ARG A 24 -0.04 6.15 -4.83
N LYS A 25 -0.65 5.38 -5.73
CA LYS A 25 -2.02 5.63 -6.14
C LYS A 25 -2.98 5.53 -4.95
N ALA A 26 -2.81 4.49 -4.14
CA ALA A 26 -3.66 4.30 -2.98
C ALA A 26 -3.52 5.46 -2.01
N SER A 27 -2.30 5.93 -1.79
CA SER A 27 -2.05 7.02 -0.86
C SER A 27 -2.77 8.30 -1.28
N THR A 28 -2.92 8.54 -2.58
CA THR A 28 -3.62 9.75 -3.04
C THR A 28 -5.12 9.63 -2.91
N ARG A 29 -5.65 8.41 -2.85
CA ARG A 29 -7.09 8.17 -2.72
C ARG A 29 -7.57 8.14 -1.28
N LEU A 30 -6.70 7.71 -0.38
CA LEU A 30 -7.06 7.57 1.02
C LEU A 30 -6.92 8.89 1.76
N HIS A 31 -7.72 9.03 2.81
CA HIS A 31 -7.54 10.13 3.74
C HIS A 31 -6.23 9.92 4.49
N LYS A 32 -5.68 11.00 5.03
CA LYS A 32 -4.38 10.94 5.67
C LYS A 32 -4.26 9.85 6.74
N PRO A 33 -5.23 9.69 7.67
CA PRO A 33 -5.11 8.63 8.68
C PRO A 33 -5.03 7.24 8.07
N GLU A 34 -5.82 7.00 7.03
CA GLU A 34 -5.83 5.70 6.36
C GLU A 34 -4.54 5.48 5.58
N ALA A 35 -4.04 6.53 4.94
CA ALA A 35 -2.80 6.43 4.18
C ALA A 35 -1.63 6.10 5.10
N GLU A 36 -1.58 6.70 6.28
CA GLU A 36 -0.55 6.39 7.25
C GLU A 36 -0.66 4.96 7.74
N GLU A 37 -1.87 4.50 8.00
CA GLU A 37 -2.09 3.13 8.43
C GLU A 37 -1.64 2.15 7.36
N LEU A 38 -1.94 2.43 6.11
CA LEU A 38 -1.51 1.58 5.00
C LEU A 38 0.01 1.53 4.90
N MET A 39 0.66 2.66 5.09
CA MET A 39 2.11 2.73 5.04
C MET A 39 2.74 1.87 6.15
N ILE A 40 2.20 1.97 7.37
CA ILE A 40 2.68 1.17 8.49
C ILE A 40 2.49 -0.31 8.20
N TRP A 41 1.35 -0.67 7.65
CA TRP A 41 1.06 -2.05 7.30
C TRP A 41 2.07 -2.58 6.27
N CYS A 42 2.39 -1.77 5.26
CA CYS A 42 3.34 -2.16 4.23
C CYS A 42 4.73 -2.39 4.79
N ILE A 43 5.17 -1.50 5.68
CA ILE A 43 6.49 -1.62 6.29
C ILE A 43 6.56 -2.87 7.15
N ALA A 44 5.51 -3.12 7.94
CA ALA A 44 5.49 -4.27 8.83
C ALA A 44 5.46 -5.59 8.06
N ARG A 45 4.71 -5.62 6.95
CA ARG A 45 4.51 -6.87 6.22
C ARG A 45 5.61 -7.14 5.20
N TYR A 46 6.08 -6.11 4.50
CA TYR A 46 7.01 -6.29 3.39
C TYR A 46 8.38 -5.68 3.63
N ASN A 47 8.52 -4.95 4.71
CA ASN A 47 9.76 -4.26 5.05
C ASN A 47 10.18 -3.26 3.97
N TYR A 48 9.21 -2.68 3.29
CA TYR A 48 9.47 -1.61 2.32
C TYR A 48 9.47 -0.27 3.03
N PRO A 49 10.31 0.67 2.60
CA PRO A 49 10.35 2.01 3.19
C PRO A 49 9.14 2.86 2.82
#